data_afc506242a267ba0b02e8bf1647da592
#
_entry.id   afc506242a267ba0b02e8bf1647da592
#
_cell.length_a   1.000
_cell.length_b   1.000
_cell.length_c   1.000
_cell.angle_alpha   90.00
_cell.angle_beta   90.00
_cell.angle_gamma   90.00
#
_symmetry.space_group_name_H-M   'P 1'
#
loop_
_entity.id
_entity.type
_entity.pdbx_description
1 polymer ?
#
loop_
_entity_poly.entity_id
_entity_poly.type
_entity_poly.pdbx_seq_one_letter_code
_entity_poly.pdbx_strand_id
1 'polypeptide(L)'
;MLPISGKSAPYLFITRGKAAERKGPHMTEETPKDPPPRVVSDSGLALIVYVLYLAGFLTVITAIIGVIIAYIKSDTADPVARSHFQFQIRTFWILLLYVAVGLALVVVGIGVLILLWSLVWSIIRNIKGILALNENKPIADPKSWMFG
;
A
#
# COMPACT_ATOMS: atom_id res chain seq x y z
N MET A 1 40.22 -77.12 -41.13
CA MET A 1 41.08 -77.51 -40.01
C MET A 1 40.73 -76.63 -38.83
N LEU A 2 40.03 -77.18 -37.85
CA LEU A 2 39.62 -76.58 -36.56
C LEU A 2 40.82 -76.40 -35.68
N PRO A 3 40.72 -75.75 -34.55
CA PRO A 3 39.61 -75.66 -33.55
C PRO A 3 39.39 -74.25 -32.97
N ILE A 4 38.22 -73.93 -32.75
CA ILE A 4 37.39 -73.88 -31.49
C ILE A 4 38.20 -73.83 -30.24
N SER A 5 38.08 -72.81 -29.55
CA SER A 5 38.05 -72.87 -28.09
C SER A 5 37.24 -71.73 -27.53
N GLY A 6 36.03 -72.09 -27.18
CA GLY A 6 35.21 -71.29 -26.28
C GLY A 6 35.83 -71.20 -24.90
N LYS A 7 35.79 -70.08 -24.34
CA LYS A 7 35.76 -69.92 -22.91
C LYS A 7 34.69 -68.92 -22.58
N SER A 8 33.68 -69.51 -22.07
CA SER A 8 32.67 -68.91 -21.23
C SER A 8 33.19 -67.73 -20.44
N ALA A 9 32.73 -66.59 -20.74
CA ALA A 9 32.89 -65.45 -19.91
C ALA A 9 32.31 -65.75 -18.52
N PRO A 10 33.01 -65.59 -17.45
CA PRO A 10 32.43 -65.60 -16.16
C PRO A 10 31.55 -64.35 -16.07
N TYR A 11 30.33 -64.59 -15.86
CA TYR A 11 29.38 -63.55 -15.52
C TYR A 11 29.95 -62.76 -14.39
N LEU A 12 30.45 -61.60 -14.73
CA LEU A 12 30.84 -60.65 -13.79
C LEU A 12 29.64 -60.38 -12.91
N PHE A 13 29.76 -60.84 -11.70
CA PHE A 13 28.87 -60.47 -10.64
C PHE A 13 28.87 -58.94 -10.63
N ILE A 14 27.90 -58.36 -11.32
CA ILE A 14 27.63 -56.95 -11.12
C ILE A 14 27.19 -56.85 -9.66
N THR A 15 28.14 -56.69 -8.83
CA THR A 15 27.89 -56.13 -7.52
C THR A 15 27.10 -54.87 -7.78
N ARG A 16 25.85 -55.00 -7.46
CA ARG A 16 24.89 -53.92 -7.37
C ARG A 16 25.52 -52.89 -6.44
N GLY A 17 26.48 -52.17 -7.01
CA GLY A 17 27.00 -50.95 -6.39
C GLY A 17 25.74 -50.13 -6.10
N LYS A 18 25.54 -49.93 -4.82
CA LYS A 18 24.57 -48.95 -4.36
C LYS A 18 24.68 -47.76 -5.29
N ALA A 19 23.68 -47.56 -6.14
CA ALA A 19 23.49 -46.29 -6.78
C ALA A 19 23.54 -45.29 -5.62
N ALA A 20 24.66 -44.63 -5.51
CA ALA A 20 24.73 -43.46 -4.68
C ALA A 20 23.65 -42.55 -5.26
N GLU A 21 22.54 -42.60 -4.59
CA GLU A 21 21.46 -41.64 -4.73
C GLU A 21 22.11 -40.26 -4.57
N ARG A 22 22.55 -39.73 -5.69
CA ARG A 22 22.87 -38.32 -5.76
C ARG A 22 21.56 -37.61 -5.39
N LYS A 23 21.39 -37.38 -4.09
CA LYS A 23 20.56 -36.28 -3.64
C LYS A 23 21.11 -35.06 -4.38
N GLY A 24 20.50 -34.78 -5.52
CA GLY A 24 20.61 -33.45 -6.13
C GLY A 24 20.37 -32.43 -5.02
N PRO A 25 20.97 -31.26 -5.12
CA PRO A 25 20.65 -30.22 -4.14
C PRO A 25 19.13 -30.12 -4.09
N HIS A 26 18.58 -30.46 -2.93
CA HIS A 26 17.19 -30.23 -2.62
C HIS A 26 17.05 -28.72 -2.77
N MET A 27 16.67 -28.27 -3.96
CA MET A 27 16.06 -26.96 -4.08
C MET A 27 14.82 -27.08 -3.19
N THR A 28 14.99 -26.67 -1.95
CA THR A 28 13.88 -26.26 -1.14
C THR A 28 13.26 -25.13 -1.98
N GLU A 29 12.22 -25.49 -2.70
CA GLU A 29 11.29 -24.55 -3.24
C GLU A 29 10.81 -23.80 -2.00
N GLU A 30 11.48 -22.68 -1.72
CA GLU A 30 10.99 -21.73 -0.74
C GLU A 30 9.62 -21.32 -1.29
N THR A 31 8.60 -22.00 -0.80
CA THR A 31 7.24 -21.56 -0.95
C THR A 31 7.26 -20.07 -0.61
N PRO A 32 6.84 -19.18 -1.51
CA PRO A 32 6.77 -17.76 -1.20
C PRO A 32 6.06 -17.67 0.13
N LYS A 33 6.78 -17.23 1.16
CA LYS A 33 6.23 -17.08 2.50
C LYS A 33 5.11 -16.06 2.35
N ASP A 34 3.87 -16.55 2.34
CA ASP A 34 2.72 -15.67 2.28
C ASP A 34 2.94 -14.54 3.29
N PRO A 35 2.84 -13.29 2.86
CA PRO A 35 3.01 -12.19 3.80
C PRO A 35 2.01 -12.40 4.94
N PRO A 36 2.41 -12.14 6.19
CA PRO A 36 1.54 -12.37 7.33
C PRO A 36 0.22 -11.66 7.09
N PRO A 37 -0.92 -12.26 7.47
CA PRO A 37 -2.22 -11.67 7.24
C PRO A 37 -2.24 -10.27 7.86
N ARG A 38 -2.28 -9.26 7.01
CA ARG A 38 -2.41 -7.87 7.45
C ARG A 38 -3.85 -7.72 7.93
N VAL A 39 -4.00 -7.41 9.21
CA VAL A 39 -5.33 -7.19 9.83
C VAL A 39 -6.09 -6.09 9.09
N VAL A 40 -5.36 -5.10 8.57
CA VAL A 40 -5.90 -4.07 7.67
C VAL A 40 -4.85 -3.78 6.59
N SER A 41 -5.22 -3.83 5.31
CA SER A 41 -4.32 -3.44 4.22
C SER A 41 -4.01 -1.94 4.29
N ASP A 42 -2.87 -1.51 3.72
CA ASP A 42 -2.52 -0.09 3.66
C ASP A 42 -3.60 0.73 2.95
N SER A 43 -4.23 0.18 1.92
CA SER A 43 -5.40 0.78 1.26
C SER A 43 -6.60 0.89 2.19
N GLY A 44 -6.85 -0.12 3.03
CA GLY A 44 -7.89 -0.06 4.04
C GLY A 44 -7.64 1.02 5.09
N LEU A 45 -6.39 1.20 5.52
CA LEU A 45 -6.03 2.30 6.41
C LEU A 45 -6.21 3.68 5.76
N ALA A 46 -5.86 3.83 4.48
CA ALA A 46 -6.10 5.07 3.74
C ALA A 46 -7.60 5.39 3.65
N LEU A 47 -8.45 4.39 3.42
CA LEU A 47 -9.91 4.57 3.44
C LEU A 47 -10.41 5.05 4.81
N ILE A 48 -9.93 4.44 5.90
CA ILE A 48 -10.28 4.86 7.26
C ILE A 48 -9.94 6.34 7.47
N VAL A 49 -8.76 6.78 7.03
CA VAL A 49 -8.35 8.19 7.16
C VAL A 49 -9.29 9.13 6.36
N TYR A 50 -9.73 8.75 5.16
CA TYR A 50 -10.72 9.54 4.41
C TYR A 50 -12.06 9.65 5.14
N VAL A 51 -12.55 8.54 5.71
CA VAL A 51 -13.80 8.53 6.51
C VAL A 51 -13.63 9.39 7.76
N LEU A 52 -12.48 9.31 8.44
CA LEU A 52 -12.19 10.18 9.58
C LEU A 52 -12.16 11.66 9.19
N TYR A 53 -11.66 12.00 8.00
CA TYR A 53 -11.67 13.38 7.52
C TYR A 53 -13.09 13.89 7.23
N LEU A 54 -13.94 13.07 6.63
CA LEU A 54 -15.36 13.41 6.48
C LEU A 54 -16.04 13.55 7.83
N ALA A 55 -15.79 12.64 8.76
CA ALA A 55 -16.27 12.74 10.13
C ALA A 55 -15.59 13.91 10.90
N GLY A 56 -14.38 14.29 10.52
CA GLY A 56 -13.60 15.39 11.11
C GLY A 56 -14.23 16.77 10.93
N PHE A 57 -15.18 16.94 10.00
CA PHE A 57 -16.05 18.12 9.97
C PHE A 57 -16.91 18.24 11.22
N LEU A 58 -17.17 17.13 11.89
CA LEU A 58 -17.92 17.10 13.15
C LEU A 58 -17.02 17.37 14.37
N THR A 59 -15.75 16.95 14.31
CA THR A 59 -14.80 17.16 15.40
C THR A 59 -13.36 17.32 14.88
N VAL A 60 -12.70 18.40 15.24
CA VAL A 60 -11.28 18.67 14.90
C VAL A 60 -10.35 17.54 15.37
N ILE A 61 -10.72 16.87 16.47
CA ILE A 61 -9.93 15.80 17.09
C ILE A 61 -9.78 14.61 16.11
N THR A 62 -10.84 14.22 15.41
CA THR A 62 -10.77 13.10 14.46
C THR A 62 -9.90 13.42 13.25
N ALA A 63 -9.86 14.66 12.80
CA ALA A 63 -8.98 15.10 11.72
C ALA A 63 -7.50 15.05 12.15
N ILE A 64 -7.19 15.42 13.39
CA ILE A 64 -5.83 15.33 13.95
C ILE A 64 -5.39 13.87 14.04
N ILE A 65 -6.24 12.98 14.53
CA ILE A 65 -5.94 11.54 14.59
C ILE A 65 -5.69 11.01 13.17
N GLY A 66 -6.54 11.38 12.21
CA GLY A 66 -6.40 10.98 10.81
C GLY A 66 -5.05 11.39 10.22
N VAL A 67 -4.62 12.64 10.42
CA VAL A 67 -3.33 13.10 9.89
C VAL A 67 -2.14 12.42 10.59
N ILE A 68 -2.21 12.15 11.88
CA ILE A 68 -1.17 11.41 12.59
C ILE A 68 -1.01 10.00 12.01
N ILE A 69 -2.11 9.29 11.78
CA ILE A 69 -2.09 7.97 11.14
C ILE A 69 -1.46 8.06 9.73
N ALA A 70 -1.85 9.07 8.95
CA ALA A 70 -1.30 9.28 7.61
C ALA A 70 0.22 9.53 7.66
N TYR A 71 0.74 10.30 8.61
CA TYR A 71 2.17 10.51 8.79
C TYR A 71 2.91 9.20 9.13
N ILE A 72 2.42 8.46 10.13
CA ILE A 72 3.07 7.23 10.60
C ILE A 72 3.11 6.18 9.49
N LYS A 73 2.06 6.11 8.67
CA LYS A 73 1.91 5.07 7.66
C LYS A 73 2.51 5.43 6.29
N SER A 74 2.71 6.71 5.99
CA SER A 74 3.18 7.13 4.66
C SER A 74 4.52 6.53 4.25
N ASP A 75 5.43 6.29 5.20
CA ASP A 75 6.77 5.81 4.91
C ASP A 75 6.84 4.29 4.69
N THR A 76 5.93 3.54 5.31
CA THR A 76 5.90 2.07 5.26
C THR A 76 4.86 1.50 4.31
N ALA A 77 4.01 2.35 3.74
CA ALA A 77 2.92 1.96 2.86
C ALA A 77 3.40 1.58 1.44
N ASP A 78 2.60 0.76 0.75
CA ASP A 78 2.77 0.49 -0.67
C ASP A 78 2.64 1.79 -1.51
N PRO A 79 3.11 1.80 -2.78
CA PRO A 79 3.12 3.02 -3.59
C PRO A 79 1.75 3.66 -3.78
N VAL A 80 0.67 2.87 -3.88
CA VAL A 80 -0.70 3.39 -4.05
C VAL A 80 -1.14 4.07 -2.75
N ALA A 81 -1.11 3.38 -1.63
CA ALA A 81 -1.50 3.91 -0.33
C ALA A 81 -0.64 5.10 0.09
N ARG A 82 0.67 5.08 -0.22
CA ARG A 82 1.57 6.23 0.03
C ARG A 82 1.10 7.49 -0.68
N SER A 83 0.68 7.40 -1.94
CA SER A 83 0.16 8.56 -2.68
C SER A 83 -1.09 9.15 -2.01
N HIS A 84 -1.97 8.30 -1.50
CA HIS A 84 -3.16 8.70 -0.77
C HIS A 84 -2.83 9.35 0.58
N PHE A 85 -1.90 8.80 1.36
CA PHE A 85 -1.47 9.42 2.62
C PHE A 85 -0.86 10.81 2.40
N GLN A 86 0.02 10.96 1.39
CA GLN A 86 0.58 12.27 1.04
C GLN A 86 -0.50 13.28 0.64
N PHE A 87 -1.50 12.83 -0.11
CA PHE A 87 -2.63 13.65 -0.50
C PHE A 87 -3.47 14.09 0.70
N GLN A 88 -3.72 13.21 1.68
CA GLN A 88 -4.45 13.47 2.90
C GLN A 88 -3.71 14.46 3.81
N ILE A 89 -2.41 14.25 4.03
CA ILE A 89 -1.55 15.14 4.82
C ILE A 89 -1.61 16.56 4.25
N ARG A 90 -1.45 16.67 2.93
CA ARG A 90 -1.51 17.97 2.26
C ARG A 90 -2.89 18.61 2.33
N THR A 91 -3.94 17.82 2.18
CA THR A 91 -5.32 18.28 2.33
C THR A 91 -5.55 18.87 3.72
N PHE A 92 -5.06 18.21 4.77
CA PHE A 92 -5.16 18.71 6.13
C PHE A 92 -4.49 20.07 6.30
N TRP A 93 -3.25 20.25 5.85
CA TRP A 93 -2.53 21.51 5.98
C TRP A 93 -3.16 22.65 5.17
N ILE A 94 -3.61 22.37 3.96
CA ILE A 94 -4.31 23.37 3.13
C ILE A 94 -5.63 23.76 3.80
N LEU A 95 -6.40 22.77 4.29
CA LEU A 95 -7.65 23.04 4.98
C LEU A 95 -7.41 23.85 6.24
N LEU A 96 -6.40 23.53 7.04
CA LEU A 96 -6.03 24.27 8.23
C LEU A 96 -5.71 25.73 7.90
N LEU A 97 -4.97 25.96 6.80
CA LEU A 97 -4.66 27.31 6.31
C LEU A 97 -5.95 28.06 5.92
N TYR A 98 -6.84 27.45 5.15
CA TYR A 98 -8.11 28.09 4.77
C TYR A 98 -8.98 28.39 5.99
N VAL A 99 -9.04 27.49 6.95
CA VAL A 99 -9.81 27.72 8.19
C VAL A 99 -9.19 28.85 9.00
N ALA A 100 -7.88 28.89 9.16
CA ALA A 100 -7.17 29.95 9.90
C ALA A 100 -7.40 31.32 9.25
N VAL A 101 -7.22 31.43 7.92
CA VAL A 101 -7.45 32.66 7.16
C VAL A 101 -8.93 33.03 7.17
N GLY A 102 -9.82 32.06 6.96
CA GLY A 102 -11.26 32.29 6.99
C GLY A 102 -11.73 32.84 8.33
N LEU A 103 -11.28 32.26 9.46
CA LEU A 103 -11.61 32.73 10.80
C LEU A 103 -11.07 34.15 11.06
N ALA A 104 -9.85 34.44 10.63
CA ALA A 104 -9.28 35.78 10.77
C ALA A 104 -10.08 36.84 10.00
N LEU A 105 -10.65 36.46 8.85
CA LEU A 105 -11.41 37.38 7.97
C LEU A 105 -12.93 37.34 8.20
N VAL A 106 -13.43 36.54 9.15
CA VAL A 106 -14.87 36.50 9.49
C VAL A 106 -15.37 37.89 9.89
N VAL A 107 -14.58 38.66 10.64
CA VAL A 107 -14.94 40.01 11.08
C VAL A 107 -15.23 40.96 9.91
N VAL A 108 -14.58 40.75 8.77
CA VAL A 108 -14.74 41.54 7.54
C VAL A 108 -15.88 40.99 6.65
N GLY A 109 -16.48 39.84 7.03
CA GLY A 109 -17.52 39.15 6.29
C GLY A 109 -17.02 38.24 5.16
N ILE A 110 -15.82 38.48 4.63
CA ILE A 110 -15.22 37.66 3.54
C ILE A 110 -14.85 36.28 4.06
N GLY A 111 -14.51 36.16 5.34
CA GLY A 111 -14.09 34.88 5.96
C GLY A 111 -15.13 33.77 5.82
N VAL A 112 -16.43 34.10 5.88
CA VAL A 112 -17.50 33.10 5.70
C VAL A 112 -17.44 32.46 4.32
N LEU A 113 -17.19 33.25 3.27
CA LEU A 113 -17.05 32.73 1.89
C LEU A 113 -15.84 31.82 1.77
N ILE A 114 -14.73 32.16 2.41
CA ILE A 114 -13.51 31.31 2.45
C ILE A 114 -13.80 29.99 3.15
N LEU A 115 -14.51 30.02 4.27
CA LEU A 115 -14.88 28.82 5.03
C LEU A 115 -15.83 27.92 4.23
N LEU A 116 -16.83 28.49 3.57
CA LEU A 116 -17.72 27.74 2.68
C LEU A 116 -16.95 27.13 1.50
N TRP A 117 -16.06 27.89 0.88
CA TRP A 117 -15.19 27.38 -0.17
C TRP A 117 -14.33 26.23 0.32
N SER A 118 -13.68 26.38 1.47
CA SER A 118 -12.82 25.34 2.04
C SER A 118 -13.59 24.04 2.35
N LEU A 119 -14.83 24.16 2.78
CA LEU A 119 -15.73 23.02 3.02
C LEU A 119 -16.00 22.27 1.70
N VAL A 120 -16.47 22.97 0.68
CA VAL A 120 -16.78 22.37 -0.62
C VAL A 120 -15.53 21.76 -1.24
N TRP A 121 -14.42 22.48 -1.24
CA TRP A 121 -13.13 22.03 -1.74
C TRP A 121 -12.65 20.74 -1.05
N SER A 122 -12.76 20.69 0.27
CA SER A 122 -12.36 19.53 1.06
C SER A 122 -13.23 18.30 0.78
N ILE A 123 -14.56 18.49 0.66
CA ILE A 123 -15.49 17.40 0.32
C ILE A 123 -15.14 16.80 -1.05
N ILE A 124 -14.96 17.63 -2.08
CA ILE A 124 -14.62 17.17 -3.43
C ILE A 124 -13.30 16.39 -3.41
N ARG A 125 -12.31 16.90 -2.69
CA ARG A 125 -10.99 16.30 -2.60
C ARG A 125 -11.04 14.93 -1.91
N ASN A 126 -11.80 14.81 -0.81
CA ASN A 126 -11.99 13.53 -0.14
C ASN A 126 -12.75 12.52 -1.01
N ILE A 127 -13.81 12.94 -1.68
CA ILE A 127 -14.59 12.06 -2.58
C ILE A 127 -13.67 11.53 -3.71
N LYS A 128 -12.90 12.38 -4.37
CA LYS A 128 -11.94 11.94 -5.40
C LYS A 128 -10.93 10.94 -4.85
N GLY A 129 -10.41 11.21 -3.65
CA GLY A 129 -9.48 10.29 -2.99
C GLY A 129 -10.10 8.92 -2.74
N ILE A 130 -11.34 8.86 -2.22
CA ILE A 130 -12.06 7.61 -1.97
C ILE A 130 -12.32 6.85 -3.29
N LEU A 131 -12.75 7.54 -4.34
CA LEU A 131 -13.01 6.92 -5.64
C LEU A 131 -11.73 6.31 -6.23
N ALA A 132 -10.62 7.04 -6.23
CA ALA A 132 -9.34 6.54 -6.72
C ALA A 132 -8.85 5.34 -5.88
N LEU A 133 -9.05 5.37 -4.56
CA LEU A 133 -8.68 4.27 -3.68
C LEU A 133 -9.51 3.01 -3.96
N ASN A 134 -10.81 3.14 -4.18
CA ASN A 134 -11.68 2.01 -4.53
C ASN A 134 -11.31 1.36 -5.87
N GLU A 135 -10.72 2.14 -6.79
CA GLU A 135 -10.21 1.64 -8.05
C GLU A 135 -8.76 1.13 -7.95
N ASN A 136 -8.19 1.14 -6.74
CA ASN A 136 -6.79 0.80 -6.47
C ASN A 136 -5.79 1.61 -7.33
N LYS A 137 -6.13 2.87 -7.62
CA LYS A 137 -5.32 3.80 -8.42
C LYS A 137 -4.59 4.78 -7.50
N PRO A 138 -3.31 5.08 -7.79
CA PRO A 138 -2.61 6.14 -7.08
C PRO A 138 -3.18 7.52 -7.46
N ILE A 139 -3.05 8.49 -6.57
CA ILE A 139 -3.35 9.88 -6.88
C ILE A 139 -2.28 10.39 -7.87
N ALA A 140 -2.72 10.96 -8.99
CA ALA A 140 -1.83 11.41 -10.06
C ALA A 140 -0.87 12.53 -9.60
N ASP A 141 -1.40 13.50 -8.87
CA ASP A 141 -0.59 14.55 -8.24
C ASP A 141 -0.99 14.74 -6.76
N PRO A 142 -0.38 13.95 -5.84
CA PRO A 142 -0.69 14.04 -4.42
C PRO A 142 -0.27 15.36 -3.79
N LYS A 143 0.57 16.14 -4.47
CA LYS A 143 1.07 17.45 -4.00
C LYS A 143 0.28 18.64 -4.58
N SER A 144 -0.73 18.42 -5.36
CA SER A 144 -1.52 19.48 -5.95
C SER A 144 -2.30 20.31 -4.90
N TRP A 145 -2.49 21.60 -5.21
CA TRP A 145 -3.33 22.50 -4.39
C TRP A 145 -4.81 22.32 -4.66
N MET A 146 -5.16 21.89 -5.87
CA MET A 146 -6.55 21.76 -6.29
C MET A 146 -7.06 20.34 -6.02
N PHE A 147 -7.25 19.56 -7.04
CA PHE A 147 -7.97 18.29 -6.92
C PHE A 147 -7.13 17.04 -7.25
N GLY A 148 -5.79 17.16 -7.44
CA GLY A 148 -4.88 16.05 -7.67
C GLY A 148 -4.94 15.38 -9.02
#